data_6e10aafe0b2881e32f2659b41cd43e3a
#
_entry.id   6e10aafe0b2881e32f2659b41cd43e3a
#
_cell.length_a   1.000
_cell.length_b   1.000
_cell.length_c   1.000
_cell.angle_alpha   90.00
_cell.angle_beta   90.00
_cell.angle_gamma   90.00
#
_symmetry.space_group_name_H-M   'P 1'
#
loop_
_entity.id
_entity.type
_entity.pdbx_description
1 polymer ?
#
loop_
_entity_poly.entity_id
_entity_poly.type
_entity_poly.pdbx_seq_one_letter_code
_entity_poly.pdbx_strand_id
1 'polypeptide(L)'
;MLRLALASREEAGLAALADTIRAGGVAVLPTDTLYGFSARYDHPAAIARIAALKGRADSAPFLLLIGDRRALALLTAEPPPAAALDGIWPGPVTLLLRARPDLPPLLRGAAGTVAVRWPRDRRLTALIAAIGVPIMSTSVNRQGERPLDDPDLIAGAFGAAIDVLADGGVLAGGQASTIIDLTADPPALVRAGAARVDLERLARLVRPRGSES
;
A
#
# COMPACT_ATOMS: atom_id res chain seq x y z
N MET A 1 9.58 -3.89 20.57
CA MET A 1 9.72 -3.28 19.24
C MET A 1 11.19 -3.14 18.87
N LEU A 2 11.62 -3.64 17.74
CA LEU A 2 12.93 -3.36 17.15
C LEU A 2 12.86 -2.03 16.37
N ARG A 3 13.85 -1.12 16.55
CA ARG A 3 13.97 0.10 15.75
C ARG A 3 15.19 0.01 14.87
N LEU A 4 15.01 0.17 13.57
CA LEU A 4 16.05 0.03 12.54
C LEU A 4 16.19 1.36 11.79
N ALA A 5 17.37 1.99 11.91
CA ALA A 5 17.68 3.20 11.16
C ALA A 5 17.88 2.88 9.67
N LEU A 6 17.09 3.50 8.79
CA LEU A 6 17.22 3.35 7.33
C LEU A 6 18.30 4.25 6.72
N ALA A 7 18.88 5.16 7.50
CA ALA A 7 19.94 6.05 7.05
C ALA A 7 21.26 5.31 6.76
N SER A 8 21.53 4.20 7.44
CA SER A 8 22.62 3.30 7.10
C SER A 8 22.17 2.40 5.92
N ARG A 9 23.00 2.31 4.88
CA ARG A 9 22.79 1.42 3.71
C ARG A 9 22.99 -0.06 4.08
N GLU A 10 22.60 -0.47 5.28
CA GLU A 10 22.85 -1.81 5.78
C GLU A 10 21.81 -2.78 5.20
N GLU A 11 22.26 -3.64 4.30
CA GLU A 11 21.50 -4.79 3.78
C GLU A 11 20.94 -5.65 4.94
N ALA A 12 21.65 -5.72 6.05
CA ALA A 12 21.21 -6.41 7.26
C ALA A 12 19.92 -5.84 7.85
N GLY A 13 19.71 -4.53 7.81
CA GLY A 13 18.47 -3.89 8.29
C GLY A 13 17.27 -4.25 7.40
N LEU A 14 17.44 -4.25 6.07
CA LEU A 14 16.41 -4.68 5.14
C LEU A 14 16.06 -6.16 5.29
N ALA A 15 17.05 -7.03 5.52
CA ALA A 15 16.82 -8.44 5.76
C ALA A 15 16.01 -8.67 7.04
N ALA A 16 16.37 -8.03 8.15
CA ALA A 16 15.64 -8.14 9.42
C ALA A 16 14.19 -7.63 9.31
N LEU A 17 13.94 -6.54 8.56
CA LEU A 17 12.61 -6.07 8.24
C LEU A 17 11.81 -7.10 7.45
N ALA A 18 12.42 -7.66 6.39
CA ALA A 18 11.78 -8.66 5.54
C ALA A 18 11.45 -9.92 6.36
N ASP A 19 12.36 -10.38 7.20
CA ASP A 19 12.16 -11.58 8.05
C ASP A 19 11.05 -11.36 9.07
N THR A 20 11.00 -10.18 9.73
CA THR A 20 9.92 -9.82 10.65
C THR A 20 8.56 -9.86 9.94
N ILE A 21 8.45 -9.26 8.76
CA ILE A 21 7.19 -9.23 8.01
C ILE A 21 6.83 -10.62 7.49
N ARG A 22 7.80 -11.41 7.01
CA ARG A 22 7.58 -12.81 6.57
C ARG A 22 7.04 -13.68 7.70
N ALA A 23 7.53 -13.48 8.92
CA ALA A 23 7.07 -14.19 10.11
C ALA A 23 5.67 -13.76 10.59
N GLY A 24 5.02 -12.83 9.91
CA GLY A 24 3.69 -12.31 10.29
C GLY A 24 3.74 -11.17 11.29
N GLY A 25 4.87 -10.51 11.43
CA GLY A 25 5.03 -9.32 12.25
C GLY A 25 4.36 -8.09 11.64
N VAL A 26 4.06 -7.12 12.51
CA VAL A 26 3.59 -5.79 12.15
C VAL A 26 4.76 -4.82 12.13
N ALA A 27 5.02 -4.23 10.98
CA ALA A 27 6.06 -3.21 10.79
C ALA A 27 5.45 -1.82 10.64
N VAL A 28 6.23 -0.80 10.97
CA VAL A 28 5.99 0.57 10.49
C VAL A 28 7.11 0.93 9.53
N LEU A 29 6.73 1.33 8.32
CA LEU A 29 7.64 1.66 7.22
C LEU A 29 7.39 3.07 6.72
N PRO A 30 8.44 3.87 6.44
CA PRO A 30 8.29 5.08 5.64
C PRO A 30 7.98 4.70 4.20
N THR A 31 7.12 5.48 3.55
CA THR A 31 6.81 5.36 2.13
C THR A 31 7.11 6.68 1.42
N ASP A 32 6.94 6.71 0.09
CA ASP A 32 7.00 7.93 -0.71
C ASP A 32 5.86 8.93 -0.42
N THR A 33 4.99 8.62 0.54
CA THR A 33 3.87 9.49 0.96
C THR A 33 3.84 9.72 2.47
N LEU A 34 3.67 8.67 3.26
CA LEU A 34 3.48 8.70 4.71
C LEU A 34 4.13 7.48 5.37
N TYR A 35 4.35 7.51 6.69
CA TYR A 35 4.58 6.27 7.44
C TYR A 35 3.35 5.37 7.40
N GLY A 36 3.57 4.07 7.21
CA GLY A 36 2.50 3.07 7.14
C GLY A 36 2.70 1.89 8.10
N PHE A 37 1.65 1.51 8.83
CA PHE A 37 1.57 0.17 9.37
C PHE A 37 1.56 -0.81 8.23
N SER A 38 2.39 -1.84 8.30
CA SER A 38 2.57 -2.79 7.22
C SER A 38 2.66 -4.22 7.73
N ALA A 39 2.07 -5.14 6.98
CA ALA A 39 2.13 -6.59 7.22
C ALA A 39 1.97 -7.34 5.89
N ARG A 40 2.29 -8.62 5.84
CA ARG A 40 1.97 -9.46 4.68
C ARG A 40 0.47 -9.45 4.41
N TYR A 41 0.10 -9.38 3.13
CA TYR A 41 -1.30 -9.37 2.71
C TYR A 41 -2.03 -10.70 3.00
N ASP A 42 -1.30 -11.81 3.06
CA ASP A 42 -1.78 -13.18 3.26
C ASP A 42 -1.66 -13.65 4.72
N HIS A 43 -1.49 -12.71 5.69
CA HIS A 43 -1.39 -13.03 7.12
C HIS A 43 -2.54 -12.38 7.92
N PRO A 44 -3.71 -13.04 8.03
CA PRO A 44 -4.92 -12.44 8.61
C PRO A 44 -4.75 -11.91 10.03
N ALA A 45 -3.96 -12.59 10.87
CA ALA A 45 -3.74 -12.16 12.26
C ALA A 45 -2.99 -10.82 12.33
N ALA A 46 -1.96 -10.60 11.49
CA ALA A 46 -1.25 -9.34 11.44
C ALA A 46 -2.14 -8.20 10.91
N ILE A 47 -2.96 -8.49 9.90
CA ILE A 47 -3.93 -7.53 9.35
C ILE A 47 -4.95 -7.13 10.41
N ALA A 48 -5.47 -8.10 11.20
CA ALA A 48 -6.40 -7.85 12.28
C ALA A 48 -5.76 -6.99 13.40
N ARG A 49 -4.47 -7.25 13.75
CA ARG A 49 -3.73 -6.39 14.70
C ARG A 49 -3.69 -4.94 14.20
N ILE A 50 -3.37 -4.71 12.93
CA ILE A 50 -3.33 -3.34 12.37
C ILE A 50 -4.74 -2.72 12.35
N ALA A 51 -5.79 -3.47 12.00
CA ALA A 51 -7.16 -2.99 12.05
C ALA A 51 -7.55 -2.54 13.47
N ALA A 52 -7.17 -3.30 14.49
CA ALA A 52 -7.39 -2.94 15.89
C ALA A 52 -6.60 -1.69 16.30
N LEU A 53 -5.33 -1.54 15.88
CA LEU A 53 -4.53 -0.33 16.14
C LEU A 53 -5.15 0.92 15.53
N LYS A 54 -5.75 0.78 14.36
CA LYS A 54 -6.47 1.86 13.67
C LYS A 54 -7.79 2.22 14.37
N GLY A 55 -8.38 1.32 15.18
CA GLY A 55 -9.75 1.46 15.65
C GLY A 55 -10.75 1.49 14.50
N ARG A 56 -10.45 0.75 13.41
CA ARG A 56 -11.19 0.86 12.15
C ARG A 56 -12.43 -0.01 12.16
N ALA A 57 -13.60 0.63 11.99
CA ALA A 57 -14.88 -0.01 11.76
C ALA A 57 -15.30 -0.01 10.27
N ASP A 58 -14.49 0.58 9.37
CA ASP A 58 -14.92 0.93 8.01
C ASP A 58 -14.72 -0.20 6.98
N SER A 59 -15.60 -0.14 5.96
CA SER A 59 -15.64 -1.03 4.80
C SER A 59 -14.64 -0.69 3.67
N ALA A 60 -13.85 0.40 3.79
CA ALA A 60 -12.87 0.74 2.78
C ALA A 60 -11.68 -0.25 2.81
N PRO A 61 -11.20 -0.78 1.68
CA PRO A 61 -10.11 -1.75 1.67
C PRO A 61 -8.80 -1.11 2.18
N PHE A 62 -7.95 -1.91 2.82
CA PHE A 62 -6.58 -1.51 3.06
C PHE A 62 -5.79 -1.46 1.74
N LEU A 63 -4.86 -0.51 1.66
CA LEU A 63 -3.94 -0.41 0.53
C LEU A 63 -2.98 -1.60 0.51
N LEU A 64 -2.76 -2.18 -0.66
CA LEU A 64 -1.72 -3.17 -0.93
C LEU A 64 -0.59 -2.53 -1.72
N LEU A 65 0.64 -2.66 -1.23
CA LEU A 65 1.85 -2.25 -1.91
C LEU A 65 2.48 -3.45 -2.61
N ILE A 66 2.86 -3.26 -3.88
CA ILE A 66 3.53 -4.28 -4.70
C ILE A 66 4.95 -3.84 -5.06
N GLY A 67 5.85 -4.81 -5.21
CA GLY A 67 7.23 -4.56 -5.62
C GLY A 67 7.42 -4.54 -7.14
N ASP A 68 6.53 -5.22 -7.87
CA ASP A 68 6.47 -5.21 -9.33
C ASP A 68 5.06 -5.53 -9.83
N ARG A 69 4.80 -5.36 -11.15
CA ARG A 69 3.46 -5.56 -11.71
C ARG A 69 3.02 -7.03 -11.77
N ARG A 70 3.93 -8.00 -11.70
CA ARG A 70 3.57 -9.44 -11.69
C ARG A 70 2.78 -9.80 -10.45
N ALA A 71 3.00 -9.09 -9.35
CA ALA A 71 2.23 -9.27 -8.12
C ALA A 71 0.73 -8.94 -8.26
N LEU A 72 0.30 -8.23 -9.32
CA LEU A 72 -1.11 -8.00 -9.61
C LEU A 72 -1.91 -9.30 -9.77
N ALA A 73 -1.30 -10.36 -10.31
CA ALA A 73 -1.95 -11.66 -10.48
C ALA A 73 -2.38 -12.30 -9.15
N LEU A 74 -1.76 -11.90 -8.03
CA LEU A 74 -2.16 -12.33 -6.69
C LEU A 74 -3.38 -11.58 -6.16
N LEU A 75 -3.71 -10.42 -6.73
CA LEU A 75 -4.67 -9.46 -6.16
C LEU A 75 -5.92 -9.29 -7.02
N THR A 76 -5.79 -9.41 -8.33
CA THR A 76 -6.89 -9.25 -9.29
C THR A 76 -6.81 -10.31 -10.37
N ALA A 77 -7.97 -10.80 -10.83
CA ALA A 77 -8.06 -11.68 -12.01
C ALA A 77 -8.01 -10.89 -13.33
N GLU A 78 -8.25 -9.58 -13.25
CA GLU A 78 -8.35 -8.66 -14.40
C GLU A 78 -7.33 -7.53 -14.25
N PRO A 79 -6.01 -7.80 -14.42
CA PRO A 79 -5.00 -6.76 -14.32
C PRO A 79 -5.14 -5.76 -15.48
N PRO A 80 -5.02 -4.45 -15.22
CA PRO A 80 -5.06 -3.43 -16.26
C PRO A 80 -3.95 -3.66 -17.30
N PRO A 81 -4.17 -3.27 -18.57
CA PRO A 81 -3.14 -3.32 -19.60
C PRO A 81 -1.86 -2.59 -19.17
N ALA A 82 -0.70 -3.10 -19.55
CA ALA A 82 0.59 -2.48 -19.18
C ALA A 82 0.65 -1.01 -19.58
N ALA A 83 0.14 -0.65 -20.78
CA ALA A 83 0.11 0.73 -21.27
C ALA A 83 -0.71 1.68 -20.38
N ALA A 84 -1.73 1.18 -19.68
CA ALA A 84 -2.53 1.98 -18.74
C ALA A 84 -1.75 2.26 -17.43
N LEU A 85 -0.81 1.39 -17.07
CA LEU A 85 0.01 1.53 -15.89
C LEU A 85 1.28 2.38 -16.13
N ASP A 86 1.73 2.43 -17.39
CA ASP A 86 2.91 3.21 -17.77
C ASP A 86 2.65 4.71 -17.58
N GLY A 87 3.54 5.38 -16.84
CA GLY A 87 3.40 6.79 -16.46
C GLY A 87 2.56 7.01 -15.19
N ILE A 88 1.88 5.99 -14.67
CA ILE A 88 1.18 6.02 -13.38
C ILE A 88 2.04 5.35 -12.30
N TRP A 89 2.61 4.18 -12.62
CA TRP A 89 3.44 3.38 -11.74
C TRP A 89 4.86 3.14 -12.28
N PRO A 90 5.86 3.09 -11.41
CA PRO A 90 5.80 3.32 -9.96
C PRO A 90 5.55 4.78 -9.60
N GLY A 91 4.66 5.01 -8.60
CA GLY A 91 4.26 6.38 -8.24
C GLY A 91 3.23 6.48 -7.12
N PRO A 92 2.85 7.73 -6.76
CA PRO A 92 1.91 7.99 -5.69
C PRO A 92 0.44 7.90 -6.16
N VAL A 93 0.11 6.89 -6.93
CA VAL A 93 -1.25 6.60 -7.42
C VAL A 93 -1.69 5.23 -6.92
N THR A 94 -2.84 5.16 -6.29
CA THR A 94 -3.54 3.95 -5.87
C THR A 94 -4.65 3.66 -6.86
N LEU A 95 -4.72 2.45 -7.37
CA LEU A 95 -5.79 1.98 -8.24
C LEU A 95 -6.72 1.06 -7.47
N LEU A 96 -8.02 1.29 -7.55
CA LEU A 96 -9.02 0.32 -7.16
C LEU A 96 -9.26 -0.62 -8.35
N LEU A 97 -9.06 -1.90 -8.11
CA LEU A 97 -9.19 -2.97 -9.09
C LEU A 97 -10.24 -3.97 -8.60
N ARG A 98 -10.79 -4.79 -9.50
CA ARG A 98 -11.65 -5.90 -9.13
C ARG A 98 -10.84 -6.94 -8.33
N ALA A 99 -11.21 -7.14 -7.07
CA ALA A 99 -10.49 -8.02 -6.17
C ALA A 99 -10.68 -9.49 -6.55
N ARG A 100 -9.64 -10.31 -6.38
CA ARG A 100 -9.82 -11.76 -6.37
C ARG A 100 -10.72 -12.17 -5.19
N PRO A 101 -11.60 -13.16 -5.37
CA PRO A 101 -12.54 -13.58 -4.32
C PRO A 101 -11.86 -14.23 -3.11
N ASP A 102 -10.66 -14.79 -3.30
CA ASP A 102 -9.86 -15.46 -2.28
C ASP A 102 -9.01 -14.54 -1.39
N LEU A 103 -9.02 -13.20 -1.66
CA LEU A 103 -8.35 -12.25 -0.78
C LEU A 103 -9.04 -12.15 0.60
N PRO A 104 -8.27 -11.93 1.68
CA PRO A 104 -8.82 -11.68 3.01
C PRO A 104 -9.89 -10.57 2.99
N PRO A 105 -11.01 -10.73 3.73
CA PRO A 105 -12.12 -9.77 3.70
C PRO A 105 -11.70 -8.32 4.02
N LEU A 106 -10.77 -8.12 4.96
CA LEU A 106 -10.25 -6.79 5.33
C LEU A 106 -9.47 -6.08 4.21
N LEU A 107 -9.03 -6.83 3.18
CA LEU A 107 -8.33 -6.28 2.01
C LEU A 107 -9.29 -6.03 0.83
N ARG A 108 -10.53 -6.48 0.94
CA ARG A 108 -11.58 -6.25 -0.07
C ARG A 108 -12.52 -5.16 0.41
N GLY A 109 -12.76 -4.17 -0.44
CA GLY A 109 -13.83 -3.19 -0.22
C GLY A 109 -15.22 -3.83 -0.39
N ALA A 110 -16.25 -3.16 0.14
CA ALA A 110 -17.63 -3.62 0.06
C ALA A 110 -18.11 -3.85 -1.39
N ALA A 111 -17.54 -3.11 -2.36
CA ALA A 111 -17.83 -3.26 -3.79
C ALA A 111 -17.00 -4.38 -4.47
N GLY A 112 -16.33 -5.26 -3.71
CA GLY A 112 -15.47 -6.29 -4.27
C GLY A 112 -14.18 -5.75 -4.91
N THR A 113 -13.71 -4.60 -4.43
CA THR A 113 -12.49 -3.94 -4.94
C THR A 113 -11.28 -4.20 -4.05
N VAL A 114 -10.09 -4.08 -4.62
CA VAL A 114 -8.81 -4.05 -3.90
C VAL A 114 -8.06 -2.78 -4.26
N ALA A 115 -7.46 -2.11 -3.27
CA ALA A 115 -6.64 -0.92 -3.48
C ALA A 115 -5.17 -1.32 -3.62
N VAL A 116 -4.54 -1.00 -4.75
CA VAL A 116 -3.17 -1.40 -5.06
C VAL A 116 -2.34 -0.20 -5.45
N ARG A 117 -1.07 -0.16 -4.99
CA ARG A 117 -0.08 0.81 -5.42
C ARG A 117 1.29 0.16 -5.62
N TRP A 118 2.00 0.56 -6.66
CA TRP A 118 3.43 0.31 -6.83
C TRP A 118 4.19 1.60 -6.47
N PRO A 119 4.82 1.67 -5.27
CA PRO A 119 5.48 2.90 -4.81
C PRO A 119 6.75 3.19 -5.63
N ARG A 120 7.13 4.47 -5.70
CA ARG A 120 8.37 4.91 -6.38
C ARG A 120 9.63 4.65 -5.57
N ASP A 121 9.50 4.53 -4.25
CA ASP A 121 10.63 4.33 -3.36
C ASP A 121 11.30 2.97 -3.64
N ARG A 122 12.57 3.03 -4.09
CA ARG A 122 13.34 1.83 -4.47
C ARG A 122 13.67 0.93 -3.28
N ARG A 123 13.84 1.49 -2.06
CA ARG A 123 14.12 0.69 -0.85
C ARG A 123 12.88 -0.09 -0.45
N LEU A 124 11.74 0.57 -0.48
CA LEU A 124 10.46 -0.06 -0.20
C LEU A 124 10.13 -1.16 -1.23
N THR A 125 10.35 -0.91 -2.51
CA THR A 125 10.14 -1.94 -3.54
C THR A 125 11.11 -3.10 -3.41
N ALA A 126 12.38 -2.85 -3.06
CA ALA A 126 13.36 -3.90 -2.78
C ALA A 126 12.97 -4.73 -1.54
N LEU A 127 12.47 -4.08 -0.47
CA LEU A 127 11.95 -4.77 0.71
C LEU A 127 10.76 -5.67 0.34
N ILE A 128 9.79 -5.16 -0.44
CA ILE A 128 8.62 -5.96 -0.87
C ILE A 128 9.08 -7.15 -1.74
N ALA A 129 10.04 -6.93 -2.63
CA ALA A 129 10.62 -8.02 -3.43
C ALA A 129 11.32 -9.06 -2.55
N ALA A 130 12.06 -8.64 -1.52
CA ALA A 130 12.68 -9.53 -0.54
C ALA A 130 11.65 -10.31 0.28
N ILE A 131 10.51 -9.71 0.65
CA ILE A 131 9.40 -10.39 1.32
C ILE A 131 8.78 -11.45 0.39
N GLY A 132 8.74 -11.20 -0.91
CA GLY A 132 8.28 -12.11 -1.95
C GLY A 132 6.77 -12.05 -2.24
N VAL A 133 6.02 -11.27 -1.47
CA VAL A 133 4.56 -11.07 -1.64
C VAL A 133 4.17 -9.61 -1.39
N PRO A 134 2.99 -9.15 -1.86
CA PRO A 134 2.47 -7.85 -1.50
C PRO A 134 2.37 -7.62 0.01
N ILE A 135 2.50 -6.37 0.43
CA ILE A 135 2.27 -5.98 1.82
C ILE A 135 1.04 -5.08 1.92
N MET A 136 0.21 -5.33 2.90
CA MET A 136 -0.83 -4.41 3.33
C MET A 136 -0.17 -3.17 3.95
N SER A 137 -0.70 -1.99 3.69
CA SER A 137 -0.21 -0.74 4.26
C SER A 137 -1.36 0.21 4.57
N THR A 138 -1.25 0.94 5.69
CA THR A 138 -2.17 2.03 6.03
C THR A 138 -1.43 3.06 6.86
N SER A 139 -1.81 4.35 6.77
CA SER A 139 -1.16 5.44 7.52
C SER A 139 -1.10 5.18 9.02
N VAL A 140 -0.01 5.62 9.66
CA VAL A 140 0.19 5.46 11.12
C VAL A 140 -0.58 6.54 11.86
N ASN A 141 -1.82 6.23 12.24
CA ASN A 141 -2.71 7.06 13.04
C ASN A 141 -3.89 6.22 13.53
N ARG A 142 -4.58 6.65 14.58
CA ARG A 142 -5.94 6.17 14.86
C ARG A 142 -6.92 6.73 13.84
N GLN A 143 -8.06 6.08 13.65
CA GLN A 143 -9.06 6.56 12.70
C GLN A 143 -9.52 7.97 13.05
N GLY A 144 -9.58 8.86 12.03
CA GLY A 144 -9.95 10.26 12.20
C GLY A 144 -8.82 11.19 12.67
N GLU A 145 -7.70 10.66 13.14
CA GLU A 145 -6.53 11.45 13.53
C GLU A 145 -5.62 11.75 12.33
N ARG A 146 -4.73 12.74 12.47
CA ARG A 146 -3.68 13.01 11.49
C ARG A 146 -2.65 11.89 11.51
N PRO A 147 -2.13 11.46 10.36
CA PRO A 147 -0.99 10.54 10.29
C PRO A 147 0.23 11.11 11.01
N LEU A 148 0.93 10.25 11.74
CA LEU A 148 2.22 10.57 12.34
C LEU A 148 3.32 10.46 11.27
N ASP A 149 4.23 11.43 11.29
CA ASP A 149 5.36 11.57 10.37
C ASP A 149 6.72 11.53 11.07
N ASP A 150 6.73 11.50 12.41
CA ASP A 150 7.90 11.45 13.28
C ASP A 150 8.05 10.06 13.91
N PRO A 151 9.19 9.35 13.68
CA PRO A 151 9.43 8.03 14.26
C PRO A 151 9.44 8.01 15.80
N ASP A 152 9.80 9.11 16.48
CA ASP A 152 9.77 9.16 17.94
C ASP A 152 8.32 9.21 18.47
N LEU A 153 7.47 10.00 17.82
CA LEU A 153 6.03 10.03 18.11
C LEU A 153 5.37 8.67 17.81
N ILE A 154 5.75 8.03 16.72
CA ILE A 154 5.26 6.69 16.35
C ILE A 154 5.68 5.66 17.41
N ALA A 155 6.95 5.68 17.82
CA ALA A 155 7.46 4.78 18.85
C ALA A 155 6.73 4.98 20.19
N GLY A 156 6.48 6.21 20.59
CA GLY A 156 5.74 6.54 21.81
C GLY A 156 4.28 6.09 21.77
N ALA A 157 3.60 6.30 20.64
CA ALA A 157 2.17 5.99 20.51
C ALA A 157 1.87 4.51 20.26
N PHE A 158 2.71 3.81 19.50
CA PHE A 158 2.43 2.47 18.99
C PHE A 158 3.52 1.43 19.23
N GLY A 159 4.66 1.81 19.83
CA GLY A 159 5.82 0.93 19.98
C GLY A 159 5.52 -0.38 20.68
N ALA A 160 4.65 -0.40 21.69
CA ALA A 160 4.26 -1.63 22.40
C ALA A 160 3.42 -2.61 21.53
N ALA A 161 2.84 -2.14 20.42
CA ALA A 161 1.89 -2.89 19.61
C ALA A 161 2.41 -3.29 18.22
N ILE A 162 3.63 -2.84 17.87
CA ILE A 162 4.31 -3.17 16.62
C ILE A 162 5.59 -3.97 16.90
N ASP A 163 6.02 -4.76 15.93
CA ASP A 163 7.21 -5.61 16.10
C ASP A 163 8.48 -4.88 15.66
N VAL A 164 8.40 -4.06 14.59
CA VAL A 164 9.54 -3.29 14.08
C VAL A 164 9.12 -1.92 13.55
N LEU A 165 9.97 -0.91 13.82
CA LEU A 165 9.90 0.44 13.25
C LEU A 165 11.12 0.68 12.37
N ALA A 166 10.90 0.88 11.08
CA ALA A 166 11.92 1.36 10.16
C ALA A 166 12.00 2.88 10.24
N ASP A 167 13.07 3.39 10.83
CA ASP A 167 13.27 4.81 11.05
C ASP A 167 13.94 5.47 9.83
N GLY A 168 13.15 6.21 9.07
CA GLY A 168 13.58 7.02 7.92
C GLY A 168 13.74 8.51 8.25
N GLY A 169 13.69 8.89 9.54
CA GLY A 169 13.62 10.27 9.99
C GLY A 169 12.22 10.87 9.87
N VAL A 170 12.10 12.14 10.22
CA VAL A 170 10.84 12.88 10.10
C VAL A 170 10.51 13.08 8.61
N LEU A 171 9.32 12.63 8.19
CA LEU A 171 8.86 12.85 6.82
C LEU A 171 8.34 14.30 6.67
N ALA A 172 8.80 14.99 5.66
CA ALA A 172 8.45 16.39 5.38
C ALA A 172 7.02 16.54 4.82
N GLY A 173 6.01 16.03 5.56
CA GLY A 173 4.59 16.24 5.25
C GLY A 173 4.17 15.71 3.88
N GLY A 174 4.15 14.40 3.70
CA GLY A 174 3.74 13.78 2.44
C GLY A 174 2.24 13.92 2.17
N GLN A 175 1.87 14.20 0.94
CA GLN A 175 0.49 14.13 0.50
C GLN A 175 0.10 12.68 0.25
N ALA A 176 -1.09 12.27 0.68
CA ALA A 176 -1.61 10.93 0.42
C ALA A 176 -1.71 10.64 -1.09
N SER A 177 -1.64 9.36 -1.49
CA SER A 177 -1.76 8.96 -2.89
C SER A 177 -3.08 9.42 -3.52
N THR A 178 -3.06 9.73 -4.80
CA THR A 178 -4.26 9.86 -5.63
C THR A 178 -4.92 8.50 -5.77
N ILE A 179 -6.25 8.41 -5.62
CA ILE A 179 -6.99 7.14 -5.76
C ILE A 179 -7.89 7.24 -6.99
N ILE A 180 -7.76 6.25 -7.87
CA ILE A 180 -8.56 6.12 -9.09
C ILE A 180 -9.26 4.76 -9.06
N ASP A 181 -10.56 4.76 -9.33
CA ASP A 181 -11.35 3.54 -9.50
C ASP A 181 -11.34 3.11 -10.97
N LEU A 182 -10.72 1.97 -11.25
CA LEU A 182 -10.71 1.34 -12.57
C LEU A 182 -11.84 0.32 -12.75
N THR A 183 -12.66 0.09 -11.72
CA THR A 183 -13.86 -0.76 -11.82
C THR A 183 -15.08 0.02 -12.32
N ALA A 184 -15.01 1.35 -12.29
CA ALA A 184 -15.97 2.25 -12.89
C ALA A 184 -15.71 2.42 -14.41
N ASP A 185 -16.75 2.58 -15.20
CA ASP A 185 -16.67 2.92 -16.62
C ASP A 185 -17.45 4.23 -16.89
N PRO A 186 -16.75 5.32 -17.23
CA PRO A 186 -15.30 5.48 -17.33
C PRO A 186 -14.60 5.46 -15.94
N PRO A 187 -13.26 5.26 -15.90
CA PRO A 187 -12.48 5.36 -14.67
C PRO A 187 -12.73 6.65 -13.90
N ALA A 188 -12.87 6.54 -12.56
CA ALA A 188 -13.29 7.65 -11.72
C ALA A 188 -12.21 8.07 -10.72
N LEU A 189 -12.06 9.39 -10.49
CA LEU A 189 -11.24 9.93 -9.40
C LEU A 189 -11.99 9.78 -8.07
N VAL A 190 -11.48 8.94 -7.18
CA VAL A 190 -12.05 8.74 -5.84
C VAL A 190 -11.48 9.73 -4.83
N ARG A 191 -10.19 10.04 -4.94
CA ARG A 191 -9.49 10.99 -4.07
C ARG A 191 -8.36 11.68 -4.84
N ALA A 192 -8.36 13.01 -4.83
CA ALA A 192 -7.19 13.77 -5.25
C ALA A 192 -6.07 13.64 -4.22
N GLY A 193 -4.84 13.50 -4.68
CA GLY A 193 -3.65 13.30 -3.85
C GLY A 193 -2.39 13.80 -4.56
N ALA A 194 -1.25 13.18 -4.25
CA ALA A 194 0.08 13.63 -4.65
C ALA A 194 0.36 13.60 -6.18
N ALA A 195 -0.49 12.96 -6.98
CA ALA A 195 -0.33 12.92 -8.44
C ALA A 195 -1.58 13.41 -9.17
N ARG A 196 -1.37 14.07 -10.32
CA ARG A 196 -2.41 14.30 -11.32
C ARG A 196 -2.37 13.19 -12.34
N VAL A 197 -3.53 12.67 -12.73
CA VAL A 197 -3.66 11.61 -13.73
C VAL A 197 -4.66 12.06 -14.79
N ASP A 198 -4.31 11.87 -16.05
CA ASP A 198 -5.19 12.09 -17.19
C ASP A 198 -6.18 10.92 -17.29
N LEU A 199 -7.39 11.13 -16.76
CA LEU A 199 -8.45 10.11 -16.74
C LEU A 199 -8.99 9.77 -18.13
N GLU A 200 -8.99 10.74 -19.06
CA GLU A 200 -9.45 10.49 -20.43
C GLU A 200 -8.48 9.56 -21.17
N ARG A 201 -7.18 9.84 -21.04
CA ARG A 201 -6.15 8.94 -21.56
C ARG A 201 -6.25 7.55 -20.93
N LEU A 202 -6.42 7.49 -19.62
CA LEU A 202 -6.54 6.23 -18.88
C LEU A 202 -7.75 5.43 -19.34
N ALA A 203 -8.90 6.07 -19.52
CA ALA A 203 -10.13 5.44 -20.04
C ALA A 203 -9.93 4.80 -21.42
N ARG A 204 -9.21 5.50 -22.31
CA ARG A 204 -8.88 4.94 -23.65
C ARG A 204 -7.98 3.71 -23.57
N LEU A 205 -7.11 3.62 -22.55
CA LEU A 205 -6.14 2.52 -22.41
C LEU A 205 -6.71 1.30 -21.69
N VAL A 206 -7.69 1.46 -20.81
CA VAL A 206 -8.32 0.35 -20.08
C VAL A 206 -9.50 -0.29 -20.81
N ARG A 207 -10.09 0.39 -21.80
CA ARG A 207 -11.16 -0.21 -22.61
C ARG A 207 -10.60 -1.37 -23.44
N PRO A 208 -11.30 -2.53 -23.48
CA PRO A 208 -10.91 -3.60 -24.36
C PRO A 208 -10.94 -3.11 -25.82
N ARG A 209 -9.87 -3.40 -26.58
CA ARG A 209 -9.87 -3.19 -28.04
C ARG A 209 -10.93 -4.11 -28.64
N GLY A 210 -12.14 -3.60 -28.90
CA GLY A 210 -13.21 -4.41 -29.51
C GLY A 210 -14.65 -3.94 -29.25
N SER A 211 -14.89 -2.79 -28.63
CA SER A 211 -16.24 -2.22 -28.45
C SER A 211 -16.54 -1.03 -29.39
N GLU A 212 -15.96 -1.03 -30.59
CA GLU A 212 -16.46 -0.21 -31.70
C GLU A 212 -17.42 -1.08 -32.48
N SER A 213 -18.70 -0.93 -32.22
CA SER A 213 -19.82 -1.41 -33.09
C SER A 213 -20.61 -0.22 -33.54
#